data_1e5104388786a7441bfb43d3de444c40
#
_entry.id   1e5104388786a7441bfb43d3de444c40
#
_cell.length_a   1.000
_cell.length_b   1.000
_cell.length_c   1.000
_cell.angle_alpha   90.00
_cell.angle_beta   90.00
_cell.angle_gamma   90.00
#
_symmetry.space_group_name_H-M   'P 1'
#
loop_
_entity.id
_entity.type
_entity.pdbx_description
1 polymer ?
#
loop_
_entity_poly.entity_id
_entity_poly.type
_entity_poly.pdbx_seq_one_letter_code
_entity_poly.pdbx_strand_id
1 'polypeptide(L)'
;MTDTSDRSGPLLQLLANGLGLWIRSQCDEVGELNLRLNGSALQLLRGRLVSVELMARRVTFQGLPIKHAQLRSGPLHVHLRPGLPQLQDAFQLNGDVTMLGTDLNRALLSDRWRWLGDWLAAQLMGLPTLGSLTVDNDVLLLEAPVINAGDAIRRRFRLQAAAGTVEIRHLEAEDAVQLPMDPGIQIEEARLQGGQLHLRGIASVSP
;
A
#
# COMPACT_ATOMS: atom_id res chain seq x y z
N MET A 1 -31.24 7.42 25.63
CA MET A 1 -29.97 8.14 25.44
C MET A 1 -28.93 7.41 26.26
N THR A 2 -28.30 6.44 25.68
CA THR A 2 -27.18 5.69 26.31
C THR A 2 -25.93 6.06 25.57
N ASP A 3 -25.15 6.84 26.25
CA ASP A 3 -23.84 7.36 25.89
C ASP A 3 -22.90 6.16 25.62
N THR A 4 -22.51 5.99 24.36
CA THR A 4 -21.53 4.97 23.94
C THR A 4 -20.13 5.55 24.13
N SER A 5 -19.84 5.92 25.38
CA SER A 5 -18.53 6.44 25.79
C SER A 5 -17.45 5.41 25.49
N ASP A 6 -16.61 5.78 24.57
CA ASP A 6 -15.19 5.47 24.39
C ASP A 6 -14.66 4.30 25.26
N ARG A 7 -14.75 3.07 24.69
CA ARG A 7 -14.29 1.84 25.35
C ARG A 7 -12.78 1.62 25.30
N SER A 8 -12.02 2.67 25.00
CA SER A 8 -10.55 2.63 24.99
C SER A 8 -10.03 2.99 26.37
N GLY A 9 -9.85 2.00 27.25
CA GLY A 9 -9.22 2.23 28.54
C GLY A 9 -7.80 2.82 28.41
N PRO A 10 -7.25 3.44 29.46
CA PRO A 10 -5.96 4.14 29.41
C PRO A 10 -4.79 3.25 28.93
N LEU A 11 -4.84 1.95 29.17
CA LEU A 11 -3.85 0.99 28.69
C LEU A 11 -3.91 0.81 27.15
N LEU A 12 -5.10 0.78 26.56
CA LEU A 12 -5.25 0.71 25.11
C LEU A 12 -4.77 1.99 24.43
N GLN A 13 -5.02 3.14 25.04
CA GLN A 13 -4.51 4.42 24.54
C GLN A 13 -2.99 4.52 24.60
N LEU A 14 -2.36 4.08 25.69
CA LEU A 14 -0.90 4.02 25.80
C LEU A 14 -0.29 3.10 24.74
N LEU A 15 -0.88 1.93 24.53
CA LEU A 15 -0.42 1.00 23.50
C LEU A 15 -0.63 1.57 22.08
N ALA A 16 -1.80 2.20 21.82
CA ALA A 16 -2.07 2.84 20.54
C ALA A 16 -1.07 3.97 20.25
N ASN A 17 -0.74 4.78 21.25
CA ASN A 17 0.26 5.83 21.10
C ASN A 17 1.65 5.28 20.82
N GLY A 18 2.08 4.25 21.57
CA GLY A 18 3.38 3.59 21.36
C GLY A 18 3.49 2.96 19.97
N LEU A 19 2.46 2.22 19.54
CA LEU A 19 2.41 1.61 18.22
C LEU A 19 2.32 2.67 17.12
N GLY A 20 1.56 3.75 17.34
CA GLY A 20 1.49 4.88 16.42
C GLY A 20 2.84 5.58 16.23
N LEU A 21 3.62 5.75 17.29
CA LEU A 21 4.98 6.29 17.20
C LEU A 21 5.91 5.34 16.43
N TRP A 22 5.82 4.04 16.70
CA TRP A 22 6.61 3.04 15.97
C TRP A 22 6.26 3.03 14.48
N ILE A 23 4.97 3.03 14.10
CA ILE A 23 4.56 3.09 12.68
C ILE A 23 5.09 4.38 12.04
N ARG A 24 5.01 5.52 12.73
CA ARG A 24 5.57 6.78 12.24
C ARG A 24 7.07 6.70 11.98
N SER A 25 7.82 5.99 12.82
CA SER A 25 9.26 5.81 12.63
C SER A 25 9.64 4.93 11.43
N GLN A 26 8.69 4.14 10.91
CA GLN A 26 8.88 3.33 9.71
C GLN A 26 8.53 4.08 8.41
N CYS A 27 7.94 5.26 8.52
CA CYS A 27 7.58 6.10 7.39
C CYS A 27 8.61 7.20 7.17
N ASP A 28 8.88 7.54 5.91
CA ASP A 28 9.77 8.65 5.56
C ASP A 28 9.09 9.99 5.87
N GLU A 29 7.78 10.08 5.61
CA GLU A 29 6.94 11.24 5.92
C GLU A 29 5.56 10.79 6.40
N VAL A 30 4.97 11.53 7.35
CA VAL A 30 3.63 11.25 7.88
C VAL A 30 2.83 12.54 8.01
N GLY A 31 1.80 12.69 7.18
CA GLY A 31 0.82 13.77 7.34
C GLY A 31 -0.14 13.47 8.49
N GLU A 32 -1.04 12.52 8.30
CA GLU A 32 -2.02 12.12 9.31
C GLU A 32 -1.95 10.61 9.53
N LEU A 33 -1.92 10.19 10.79
CA LEU A 33 -1.96 8.79 11.20
C LEU A 33 -2.91 8.65 12.38
N ASN A 34 -3.94 7.84 12.21
CA ASN A 34 -4.90 7.50 13.25
C ASN A 34 -4.91 5.98 13.43
N LEU A 35 -4.68 5.55 14.65
CA LEU A 35 -4.63 4.14 15.02
C LEU A 35 -5.69 3.88 16.09
N ARG A 36 -6.53 2.87 15.86
CA ARG A 36 -7.54 2.40 16.80
C ARG A 36 -7.30 0.94 17.12
N LEU A 37 -7.23 0.65 18.41
CA LEU A 37 -7.14 -0.71 18.94
C LEU A 37 -8.50 -1.12 19.48
N ASN A 38 -9.08 -2.18 18.92
CA ASN A 38 -10.35 -2.71 19.35
C ASN A 38 -10.13 -3.90 20.29
N GLY A 39 -10.70 -3.84 21.47
CA GLY A 39 -10.59 -4.88 22.49
C GLY A 39 -10.95 -4.34 23.88
N SER A 40 -10.99 -5.22 24.87
CA SER A 40 -11.12 -4.84 26.26
C SER A 40 -9.75 -4.84 26.97
N ALA A 41 -9.63 -4.08 28.05
CA ALA A 41 -8.41 -4.07 28.86
C ALA A 41 -8.06 -5.48 29.37
N LEU A 42 -9.05 -6.30 29.72
CA LEU A 42 -8.85 -7.68 30.14
C LEU A 42 -8.33 -8.58 29.02
N GLN A 43 -8.81 -8.39 27.78
CA GLN A 43 -8.30 -9.11 26.63
C GLN A 43 -6.86 -8.70 26.32
N LEU A 44 -6.55 -7.40 26.41
CA LEU A 44 -5.20 -6.90 26.22
C LEU A 44 -4.23 -7.45 27.26
N LEU A 45 -4.61 -7.48 28.55
CA LEU A 45 -3.79 -8.11 29.60
C LEU A 45 -3.51 -9.59 29.35
N ARG A 46 -4.38 -10.27 28.59
CA ARG A 46 -4.21 -11.65 28.12
C ARG A 46 -3.49 -11.73 26.75
N GLY A 47 -2.94 -10.62 26.27
CA GLY A 47 -2.25 -10.55 24.97
C GLY A 47 -3.17 -10.67 23.76
N ARG A 48 -4.45 -10.31 23.87
CA ARG A 48 -5.43 -10.43 22.78
C ARG A 48 -5.99 -9.09 22.38
N LEU A 49 -6.00 -8.79 21.07
CA LEU A 49 -6.71 -7.67 20.45
C LEU A 49 -7.74 -8.24 19.46
N VAL A 50 -8.91 -7.63 19.42
CA VAL A 50 -9.97 -8.02 18.48
C VAL A 50 -9.63 -7.57 17.07
N SER A 51 -9.14 -6.35 16.92
CA SER A 51 -8.64 -5.81 15.66
C SER A 51 -7.82 -4.54 15.90
N VAL A 52 -7.01 -4.20 14.91
CA VAL A 52 -6.30 -2.92 14.81
C VAL A 52 -6.77 -2.25 13.53
N GLU A 53 -7.16 -0.99 13.62
CA GLU A 53 -7.53 -0.16 12.47
C GLU A 53 -6.52 0.98 12.35
N LEU A 54 -5.92 1.11 11.17
CA LEU A 54 -5.01 2.18 10.82
C LEU A 54 -5.61 2.99 9.68
N MET A 55 -5.70 4.29 9.87
CA MET A 55 -6.02 5.25 8.82
C MET A 55 -4.84 6.20 8.68
N ALA A 56 -4.31 6.29 7.47
CA ALA A 56 -3.20 7.17 7.14
C ALA A 56 -3.54 8.05 5.94
N ARG A 57 -3.07 9.30 5.98
CA ARG A 57 -3.22 10.25 4.87
C ARG A 57 -1.91 10.98 4.65
N ARG A 58 -1.53 11.12 3.37
CA ARG A 58 -0.29 11.81 2.95
C ARG A 58 0.92 11.24 3.67
N VAL A 59 1.13 9.95 3.49
CA VAL A 59 2.24 9.22 4.10
C VAL A 59 3.18 8.77 3.00
N THR A 60 4.48 8.91 3.21
CA THR A 60 5.50 8.27 2.37
C THR A 60 6.07 7.09 3.12
N PHE A 61 5.86 5.91 2.56
CA PHE A 61 6.36 4.66 3.11
C PHE A 61 7.35 4.02 2.15
N GLN A 62 8.60 3.87 2.59
CA GLN A 62 9.67 3.32 1.77
C GLN A 62 9.82 4.05 0.41
N GLY A 63 9.74 5.37 0.40
CA GLY A 63 9.84 6.19 -0.81
C GLY A 63 8.59 6.16 -1.70
N LEU A 64 7.52 5.45 -1.31
CA LEU A 64 6.27 5.39 -2.03
C LEU A 64 5.24 6.32 -1.38
N PRO A 65 4.84 7.42 -2.04
CA PRO A 65 3.85 8.34 -1.50
C PRO A 65 2.44 7.73 -1.58
N ILE A 66 1.77 7.69 -0.46
CA ILE A 66 0.41 7.17 -0.29
C ILE A 66 -0.50 8.34 0.07
N LYS A 67 -1.48 8.61 -0.77
CA LYS A 67 -2.49 9.65 -0.53
C LYS A 67 -3.40 9.28 0.65
N HIS A 68 -3.88 8.03 0.64
CA HIS A 68 -4.77 7.49 1.67
C HIS A 68 -4.53 5.99 1.80
N ALA A 69 -4.46 5.51 3.04
CA ALA A 69 -4.48 4.09 3.35
C ALA A 69 -5.45 3.84 4.50
N GLN A 70 -6.24 2.79 4.38
CA GLN A 70 -7.07 2.26 5.44
C GLN A 70 -6.77 0.78 5.57
N LEU A 71 -6.22 0.40 6.73
CA LEU A 71 -5.82 -0.97 7.01
C LEU A 71 -6.59 -1.48 8.22
N ARG A 72 -7.02 -2.73 8.17
CA ARG A 72 -7.71 -3.40 9.26
C ARG A 72 -7.21 -4.81 9.45
N SER A 73 -6.75 -5.13 10.65
CA SER A 73 -6.36 -6.50 11.00
C SER A 73 -7.57 -7.32 11.47
N GLY A 74 -7.45 -8.64 11.37
CA GLY A 74 -8.22 -9.58 12.16
C GLY A 74 -7.76 -9.62 13.62
N PRO A 75 -8.20 -10.62 14.40
CA PRO A 75 -7.73 -10.82 15.76
C PRO A 75 -6.21 -11.02 15.82
N LEU A 76 -5.58 -10.41 16.85
CA LEU A 76 -4.13 -10.44 17.06
C LEU A 76 -3.79 -11.01 18.42
N HIS A 77 -2.72 -11.80 18.47
CA HIS A 77 -2.08 -12.18 19.73
C HIS A 77 -0.76 -11.43 19.85
N VAL A 78 -0.65 -10.64 20.91
CA VAL A 78 0.53 -9.82 21.19
C VAL A 78 1.13 -10.21 22.53
N HIS A 79 2.44 -10.34 22.60
CA HIS A 79 3.14 -10.52 23.87
C HIS A 79 3.53 -9.15 24.41
N LEU A 80 2.95 -8.79 25.56
CA LEU A 80 3.27 -7.55 26.27
C LEU A 80 4.51 -7.78 27.14
N ARG A 81 5.70 -7.55 26.60
CA ARG A 81 6.94 -7.50 27.36
C ARG A 81 7.36 -6.03 27.55
N PRO A 82 8.16 -5.72 28.57
CA PRO A 82 8.81 -4.41 28.66
C PRO A 82 9.60 -4.14 27.38
N GLY A 83 9.19 -3.13 26.60
CA GLY A 83 9.71 -2.82 25.27
C GLY A 83 8.60 -2.76 24.20
N LEU A 84 8.91 -3.16 22.98
CA LEU A 84 7.93 -3.22 21.90
C LEU A 84 7.08 -4.49 22.01
N PRO A 85 5.76 -4.40 21.80
CA PRO A 85 4.90 -5.57 21.71
C PRO A 85 5.35 -6.47 20.57
N GLN A 86 5.49 -7.76 20.85
CA GLN A 86 5.84 -8.76 19.84
C GLN A 86 4.58 -9.50 19.39
N LEU A 87 4.41 -9.65 18.10
CA LEU A 87 3.39 -10.51 17.52
C LEU A 87 3.75 -11.97 17.78
N GLN A 88 2.75 -12.79 18.12
CA GLN A 88 2.94 -14.22 18.36
C GLN A 88 2.60 -15.07 17.15
N ASP A 89 1.54 -14.70 16.45
CA ASP A 89 0.98 -15.46 15.34
C ASP A 89 0.92 -14.60 14.08
N ALA A 90 0.92 -15.25 12.93
CA ALA A 90 0.60 -14.63 11.66
C ALA A 90 -0.84 -14.12 11.67
N PHE A 91 -1.08 -12.97 11.07
CA PHE A 91 -2.41 -12.38 10.96
C PHE A 91 -2.65 -11.80 9.57
N GLN A 92 -3.92 -11.62 9.24
CA GLN A 92 -4.32 -10.98 7.99
C GLN A 92 -4.60 -9.50 8.20
N LEU A 93 -4.16 -8.71 7.23
CA LEU A 93 -4.37 -7.28 7.14
C LEU A 93 -5.13 -6.97 5.86
N ASN A 94 -6.37 -6.54 5.98
CA ASN A 94 -7.16 -6.04 4.85
C ASN A 94 -6.81 -4.57 4.64
N GLY A 95 -6.62 -4.16 3.39
CA GLY A 95 -6.18 -2.82 3.07
C GLY A 95 -6.83 -2.22 1.84
N ASP A 96 -7.16 -0.93 1.94
CA ASP A 96 -7.49 -0.05 0.83
C ASP A 96 -6.42 1.04 0.74
N VAL A 97 -5.78 1.16 -0.42
CA VAL A 97 -4.70 2.13 -0.64
C VAL A 97 -4.99 2.95 -1.89
N THR A 98 -4.81 4.26 -1.79
CA THR A 98 -4.94 5.19 -2.91
C THR A 98 -3.65 5.97 -3.09
N MET A 99 -3.14 6.02 -4.32
CA MET A 99 -1.97 6.79 -4.71
C MET A 99 -2.30 7.73 -5.86
N LEU A 100 -1.69 8.91 -5.90
CA LEU A 100 -1.79 9.83 -7.04
C LEU A 100 -0.89 9.33 -8.18
N GLY A 101 -1.35 9.41 -9.42
CA GLY A 101 -0.54 9.08 -10.59
C GLY A 101 0.75 9.90 -10.69
N THR A 102 0.68 11.19 -10.32
CA THR A 102 1.85 12.07 -10.26
C THR A 102 2.89 11.63 -9.23
N ASP A 103 2.43 11.13 -8.07
CA ASP A 103 3.31 10.66 -7.01
C ASP A 103 3.91 9.29 -7.37
N LEU A 104 3.11 8.43 -8.00
CA LEU A 104 3.58 7.14 -8.51
C LEU A 104 4.65 7.34 -9.60
N ASN A 105 4.44 8.29 -10.53
CA ASN A 105 5.46 8.66 -11.51
C ASN A 105 6.77 9.10 -10.85
N ARG A 106 6.69 10.00 -9.88
CA ARG A 106 7.88 10.47 -9.14
C ARG A 106 8.59 9.32 -8.42
N ALA A 107 7.84 8.43 -7.78
CA ALA A 107 8.40 7.28 -7.10
C ALA A 107 9.12 6.33 -8.07
N LEU A 108 8.50 5.95 -9.20
CA LEU A 108 9.09 5.05 -10.19
C LEU A 108 10.33 5.64 -10.90
N LEU A 109 10.49 6.95 -10.91
CA LEU A 109 11.68 7.63 -11.43
C LEU A 109 12.74 7.89 -10.36
N SER A 110 12.47 7.62 -9.07
CA SER A 110 13.44 7.73 -7.98
C SER A 110 14.40 6.56 -7.95
N ASP A 111 15.58 6.73 -7.39
CA ASP A 111 16.60 5.68 -7.29
C ASP A 111 16.08 4.42 -6.62
N ARG A 112 15.21 4.57 -5.62
CA ARG A 112 14.67 3.46 -4.84
C ARG A 112 13.73 2.55 -5.64
N TRP A 113 12.90 3.13 -6.51
CA TRP A 113 11.89 2.40 -7.28
C TRP A 113 12.18 2.36 -8.78
N ARG A 114 13.33 2.89 -9.21
CA ARG A 114 13.75 2.91 -10.61
C ARG A 114 13.71 1.53 -11.26
N TRP A 115 14.15 0.53 -10.53
CA TRP A 115 14.13 -0.86 -10.99
C TRP A 115 12.74 -1.32 -11.43
N LEU A 116 11.68 -0.91 -10.72
CA LEU A 116 10.30 -1.26 -11.06
C LEU A 116 9.83 -0.45 -12.29
N GLY A 117 10.18 0.82 -12.37
CA GLY A 117 9.90 1.65 -13.54
C GLY A 117 10.55 1.08 -14.81
N ASP A 118 11.83 0.74 -14.74
CA ASP A 118 12.58 0.18 -15.86
C ASP A 118 12.09 -1.25 -16.20
N TRP A 119 11.71 -2.04 -15.22
CA TRP A 119 11.06 -3.32 -15.42
C TRP A 119 9.74 -3.18 -16.18
N LEU A 120 8.90 -2.20 -15.81
CA LEU A 120 7.65 -1.89 -16.55
C LEU A 120 7.92 -1.52 -18.01
N ALA A 121 8.90 -0.65 -18.26
CA ALA A 121 9.30 -0.26 -19.60
C ALA A 121 9.79 -1.48 -20.41
N ALA A 122 10.59 -2.35 -19.81
CA ALA A 122 11.10 -3.54 -20.47
C ALA A 122 9.99 -4.54 -20.81
N GLN A 123 9.09 -4.84 -19.84
CA GLN A 123 8.06 -5.84 -20.03
C GLN A 123 6.91 -5.38 -20.96
N LEU A 124 6.52 -4.09 -20.85
CA LEU A 124 5.34 -3.56 -21.54
C LEU A 124 5.67 -2.86 -22.86
N MET A 125 6.90 -2.38 -23.02
CA MET A 125 7.29 -1.57 -24.18
C MET A 125 8.51 -2.12 -24.92
N GLY A 126 9.24 -3.11 -24.35
CA GLY A 126 10.49 -3.62 -24.89
C GLY A 126 11.63 -2.59 -24.84
N LEU A 127 11.55 -1.61 -23.94
CA LEU A 127 12.53 -0.52 -23.80
C LEU A 127 13.22 -0.57 -22.44
N PRO A 128 14.51 -0.19 -22.35
CA PRO A 128 15.30 -0.41 -21.15
C PRO A 128 14.95 0.48 -19.97
N THR A 129 14.35 1.65 -20.22
CA THR A 129 14.13 2.65 -19.16
C THR A 129 12.75 3.32 -19.29
N LEU A 130 12.12 3.57 -18.14
CA LEU A 130 10.90 4.36 -18.07
C LEU A 130 11.26 5.86 -18.13
N GLY A 131 10.61 6.61 -19.02
CA GLY A 131 10.70 8.07 -19.10
C GLY A 131 9.63 8.75 -18.24
N SER A 132 8.38 8.33 -18.36
CA SER A 132 7.30 8.83 -17.51
C SER A 132 6.12 7.85 -17.42
N LEU A 133 5.34 8.03 -16.35
CA LEU A 133 4.06 7.38 -16.13
C LEU A 133 2.99 8.43 -15.86
N THR A 134 1.87 8.34 -16.56
CA THR A 134 0.72 9.21 -16.32
C THR A 134 -0.54 8.36 -16.16
N VAL A 135 -1.37 8.72 -15.19
CA VAL A 135 -2.71 8.16 -15.02
C VAL A 135 -3.71 9.18 -15.56
N ASP A 136 -4.33 8.87 -16.68
CA ASP A 136 -5.36 9.70 -17.31
C ASP A 136 -6.71 8.97 -17.21
N ASN A 137 -7.57 9.45 -16.29
CA ASN A 137 -8.83 8.81 -15.91
C ASN A 137 -8.64 7.35 -15.49
N ASP A 138 -8.97 6.38 -16.35
CA ASP A 138 -8.86 4.93 -16.16
C ASP A 138 -7.73 4.29 -17.00
N VAL A 139 -6.92 5.10 -17.65
CA VAL A 139 -5.83 4.65 -18.53
C VAL A 139 -4.48 4.97 -17.92
N LEU A 140 -3.60 3.99 -17.97
CA LEU A 140 -2.18 4.15 -17.66
C LEU A 140 -1.44 4.46 -18.97
N LEU A 141 -0.79 5.60 -19.03
CA LEU A 141 0.07 6.01 -20.13
C LEU A 141 1.52 5.88 -19.68
N LEU A 142 2.30 5.07 -20.38
CA LEU A 142 3.75 4.96 -20.21
C LEU A 142 4.46 5.62 -21.39
N GLU A 143 5.54 6.32 -21.08
CA GLU A 143 6.44 6.91 -22.05
C GLU A 143 7.86 6.44 -21.76
N ALA A 144 8.56 5.98 -22.78
CA ALA A 144 9.93 5.53 -22.67
C ALA A 144 10.77 6.10 -23.81
N PRO A 145 12.01 6.58 -23.51
CA PRO A 145 12.90 7.13 -24.52
C PRO A 145 13.45 6.03 -25.44
N VAL A 146 13.57 6.33 -26.72
CA VAL A 146 14.25 5.47 -27.69
C VAL A 146 15.70 5.90 -27.80
N ILE A 147 16.62 4.98 -27.54
CA ILE A 147 18.06 5.25 -27.66
C ILE A 147 18.37 5.62 -29.13
N ASN A 148 19.03 6.75 -29.35
CA ASN A 148 19.46 7.28 -30.62
C ASN A 148 18.38 7.85 -31.58
N ALA A 149 17.11 7.91 -31.17
CA ALA A 149 16.06 8.45 -32.04
C ALA A 149 15.61 9.87 -31.68
N GLY A 150 15.92 10.34 -30.48
CA GLY A 150 15.43 11.65 -29.99
C GLY A 150 13.92 11.67 -29.66
N ASP A 151 13.21 10.62 -30.01
CA ASP A 151 11.78 10.46 -29.81
C ASP A 151 11.49 9.56 -28.62
N ALA A 152 10.29 9.72 -28.02
CA ALA A 152 9.80 8.83 -26.97
C ALA A 152 8.60 8.03 -27.49
N ILE A 153 8.55 6.76 -27.16
CA ILE A 153 7.41 5.90 -27.47
C ILE A 153 6.41 6.03 -26.32
N ARG A 154 5.14 6.22 -26.66
CA ARG A 154 4.00 6.24 -25.75
C ARG A 154 3.12 5.02 -26.00
N ARG A 155 2.69 4.36 -24.91
CA ARG A 155 1.77 3.23 -24.94
C ARG A 155 0.71 3.38 -23.87
N ARG A 156 -0.47 2.86 -24.15
CA ARG A 156 -1.67 2.95 -23.30
C ARG A 156 -2.03 1.58 -22.76
N PHE A 157 -2.32 1.53 -21.45
CA PHE A 157 -2.62 0.28 -20.74
C PHE A 157 -3.84 0.43 -19.86
N ARG A 158 -4.48 -0.69 -19.57
CA ARG A 158 -5.43 -0.86 -18.47
C ARG A 158 -4.79 -1.63 -17.35
N LEU A 159 -5.32 -1.41 -16.17
CA LEU A 159 -4.86 -2.04 -14.94
C LEU A 159 -6.04 -2.70 -14.27
N GLN A 160 -5.88 -3.94 -13.83
CA GLN A 160 -6.88 -4.71 -13.10
C GLN A 160 -6.23 -5.67 -12.12
N ALA A 161 -7.03 -6.19 -11.17
CA ALA A 161 -6.59 -7.30 -10.33
C ALA A 161 -6.80 -8.63 -11.09
N ALA A 162 -5.79 -9.47 -11.09
CA ALA A 162 -5.86 -10.81 -11.67
C ALA A 162 -4.89 -11.76 -10.92
N ALA A 163 -5.35 -12.96 -10.63
CA ALA A 163 -4.54 -13.98 -9.95
C ALA A 163 -3.88 -13.50 -8.63
N GLY A 164 -4.53 -12.61 -7.90
CA GLY A 164 -4.00 -12.07 -6.63
C GLY A 164 -2.95 -10.97 -6.78
N THR A 165 -2.65 -10.52 -7.99
CA THR A 165 -1.70 -9.44 -8.28
C THR A 165 -2.34 -8.35 -9.15
N VAL A 166 -1.56 -7.32 -9.47
CA VAL A 166 -1.95 -6.29 -10.44
C VAL A 166 -1.52 -6.74 -11.83
N GLU A 167 -2.47 -6.86 -12.73
CA GLU A 167 -2.23 -7.11 -14.15
C GLU A 167 -2.32 -5.80 -14.93
N ILE A 168 -1.35 -5.55 -15.79
CA ILE A 168 -1.31 -4.42 -16.71
C ILE A 168 -1.43 -4.99 -18.13
N ARG A 169 -2.48 -4.57 -18.84
CA ARG A 169 -2.81 -5.05 -20.18
C ARG A 169 -2.71 -3.92 -21.19
N HIS A 170 -2.08 -4.20 -22.31
CA HIS A 170 -2.04 -3.26 -23.44
C HIS A 170 -3.45 -3.02 -24.02
N LEU A 171 -3.79 -1.76 -24.38
CA LEU A 171 -5.11 -1.45 -24.92
C LEU A 171 -5.29 -1.92 -26.37
N GLU A 172 -4.21 -2.02 -27.11
CA GLU A 172 -4.20 -2.29 -28.56
C GLU A 172 -3.60 -3.66 -28.89
N ALA A 173 -3.21 -4.46 -27.88
CA ALA A 173 -2.65 -5.79 -28.03
C ALA A 173 -3.17 -6.73 -26.94
N GLU A 174 -3.02 -8.04 -27.14
CA GLU A 174 -3.46 -9.05 -26.16
C GLU A 174 -2.47 -9.25 -24.99
N ASP A 175 -1.31 -8.62 -25.08
CA ASP A 175 -0.24 -8.77 -24.08
C ASP A 175 -0.66 -8.22 -22.73
N ALA A 176 -0.42 -9.01 -21.69
CA ALA A 176 -0.65 -8.65 -20.31
C ALA A 176 0.55 -9.04 -19.45
N VAL A 177 0.89 -8.20 -18.50
CA VAL A 177 2.00 -8.41 -17.57
C VAL A 177 1.51 -8.30 -16.14
N GLN A 178 1.90 -9.24 -15.30
CA GLN A 178 1.61 -9.22 -13.87
C GLN A 178 2.75 -8.56 -13.11
N LEU A 179 2.42 -7.65 -12.19
CA LEU A 179 3.43 -7.03 -11.34
C LEU A 179 4.06 -8.08 -10.41
N PRO A 180 5.38 -8.01 -10.21
CA PRO A 180 6.04 -8.81 -9.20
C PRO A 180 5.57 -8.33 -7.81
N MET A 181 4.92 -9.23 -7.07
CA MET A 181 4.37 -8.95 -5.75
C MET A 181 4.95 -9.91 -4.73
N ASP A 182 4.99 -9.47 -3.47
CA ASP A 182 5.26 -10.37 -2.35
C ASP A 182 4.17 -11.45 -2.29
N PRO A 183 4.51 -12.74 -2.16
CA PRO A 183 3.54 -13.84 -2.11
C PRO A 183 2.56 -13.75 -0.92
N GLY A 184 2.90 -13.00 0.12
CA GLY A 184 2.02 -12.70 1.25
C GLY A 184 0.95 -11.65 0.93
N ILE A 185 0.99 -11.00 -0.24
CA ILE A 185 0.03 -9.97 -0.65
C ILE A 185 -0.89 -10.52 -1.74
N GLN A 186 -2.19 -10.37 -1.55
CA GLN A 186 -3.22 -10.70 -2.53
C GLN A 186 -4.03 -9.46 -2.87
N ILE A 187 -3.95 -9.01 -4.11
CA ILE A 187 -4.74 -7.89 -4.62
C ILE A 187 -6.08 -8.41 -5.13
N GLU A 188 -7.16 -7.92 -4.54
CA GLU A 188 -8.54 -8.26 -4.88
C GLU A 188 -9.15 -7.28 -5.88
N GLU A 189 -8.75 -6.01 -5.78
CA GLU A 189 -9.20 -4.95 -6.66
C GLU A 189 -8.04 -4.01 -6.98
N ALA A 190 -7.91 -3.69 -8.26
CA ALA A 190 -6.96 -2.70 -8.75
C ALA A 190 -7.64 -1.90 -9.86
N ARG A 191 -7.69 -0.58 -9.72
CA ARG A 191 -8.32 0.30 -10.71
C ARG A 191 -7.66 1.67 -10.76
N LEU A 192 -7.76 2.29 -11.93
CA LEU A 192 -7.40 3.68 -12.15
C LEU A 192 -8.69 4.50 -12.22
N GLN A 193 -8.73 5.62 -11.52
CA GLN A 193 -9.88 6.52 -11.55
C GLN A 193 -9.46 7.94 -11.14
N GLY A 194 -9.82 8.93 -11.96
CA GLY A 194 -9.57 10.34 -11.66
C GLY A 194 -8.10 10.67 -11.40
N GLY A 195 -7.17 10.10 -12.19
CA GLY A 195 -5.73 10.31 -12.04
C GLY A 195 -5.10 9.59 -10.84
N GLN A 196 -5.79 8.62 -10.25
CA GLN A 196 -5.36 7.88 -9.06
C GLN A 196 -5.36 6.38 -9.30
N LEU A 197 -4.46 5.69 -8.62
CA LEU A 197 -4.45 4.24 -8.48
C LEU A 197 -5.13 3.87 -7.16
N HIS A 198 -6.12 3.00 -7.24
CA HIS A 198 -6.81 2.41 -6.10
C HIS A 198 -6.52 0.92 -6.05
N LEU A 199 -6.06 0.46 -4.91
CA LEU A 199 -5.78 -0.95 -4.63
C LEU A 199 -6.54 -1.38 -3.39
N ARG A 200 -7.17 -2.56 -3.47
CA ARG A 200 -7.71 -3.27 -2.31
C ARG A 200 -7.13 -4.68 -2.28
N GLY A 201 -6.81 -5.16 -1.11
CA GLY A 201 -6.28 -6.51 -0.97
C GLY A 201 -6.05 -6.93 0.46
N ILE A 202 -5.47 -8.10 0.59
CA ILE A 202 -5.14 -8.75 1.85
C ILE A 202 -3.64 -8.99 1.90
N ALA A 203 -3.02 -8.70 3.03
CA ALA A 203 -1.64 -9.06 3.31
C ALA A 203 -1.58 -10.03 4.49
N SER A 204 -0.78 -11.09 4.36
CA SER A 204 -0.41 -11.98 5.46
C SER A 204 0.86 -11.46 6.11
N VAL A 205 0.76 -11.08 7.37
CA VAL A 205 1.90 -10.58 8.16
C VAL A 205 2.35 -11.67 9.12
N SER A 206 3.61 -12.07 9.02
CA SER A 206 4.24 -13.03 9.94
C SER A 206 5.10 -12.30 10.97
N PRO A 207 5.23 -12.85 12.20
CA PRO A 207 6.10 -12.32 13.24
C PRO A 207 7.55 -12.31 12.85
#